data_070a42efcdf83c92a86df0afc7a2f85d
#
_entry.id   070a42efcdf83c92a86df0afc7a2f85d
#
_cell.length_a   1.000
_cell.length_b   1.000
_cell.length_c   1.000
_cell.angle_alpha   90.00
_cell.angle_beta   90.00
_cell.angle_gamma   90.00
#
_symmetry.space_group_name_H-M   'P 1'
#
loop_
_entity.id
_entity.type
_entity.pdbx_description
1 polymer ?
#
loop_
_entity_poly.entity_id
_entity_poly.type
_entity_poly.pdbx_seq_one_letter_code
_entity_poly.pdbx_strand_id
1 'polypeptide(L)'
;IPKYIRNCGEMNIEVLPPCVNKSMKKFSVEDGKIRFGLMGVKNVGENAIDAIIKAREEKGVPRDIFTFIEQLDISQINKKAIESLIKAGACSCLAENKAALLDVYEGLVESAQNASRKNLAGQMSLFDIGGEEAAESLSAKLPEITPFSKDVSLAMEKEMLGVYITDHPLKDYAEKMRKVASITSEELNHAGENQEMDENSLAQGSLGQGSLDQSGADSASRIKDGMKAVMAGMVSSKRTLITKSNKMMAFIALEDLYGVSEVVV
;
A
#
# COMPACT_ATOMS: atom_id res chain seq x y z
N ILE A 1 -1.90 7.31 7.74
CA ILE A 1 -1.08 7.40 6.50
C ILE A 1 -1.85 8.14 5.40
N PRO A 2 -3.14 7.82 5.04
CA PRO A 2 -3.85 8.49 3.94
C PRO A 2 -3.87 10.01 4.05
N LYS A 3 -4.22 10.57 5.24
CA LYS A 3 -4.22 12.01 5.52
C LYS A 3 -2.87 12.67 5.21
N TYR A 4 -1.76 12.04 5.61
CA TYR A 4 -0.42 12.61 5.36
C TYR A 4 -0.04 12.58 3.88
N ILE A 5 -0.40 11.51 3.14
CA ILE A 5 -0.14 11.43 1.69
C ILE A 5 -0.87 12.54 0.95
N ARG A 6 -2.13 12.82 1.34
CA ARG A 6 -2.88 13.92 0.78
C ARG A 6 -2.25 15.28 1.09
N ASN A 7 -1.89 15.54 2.35
CA ASN A 7 -1.21 16.78 2.74
C ASN A 7 0.09 16.98 1.94
N CYS A 8 0.83 15.88 1.67
CA CYS A 8 1.98 15.95 0.77
C CYS A 8 1.58 16.42 -0.63
N GLY A 9 0.48 15.89 -1.17
CA GLY A 9 -0.05 16.31 -2.48
C GLY A 9 -0.44 17.79 -2.51
N GLU A 10 -1.07 18.31 -1.46
CA GLU A 10 -1.43 19.72 -1.30
C GLU A 10 -0.19 20.63 -1.23
N MET A 11 0.90 20.12 -0.63
CA MET A 11 2.19 20.80 -0.54
C MET A 11 3.08 20.58 -1.79
N ASN A 12 2.57 19.91 -2.84
CA ASN A 12 3.32 19.50 -4.03
C ASN A 12 4.54 18.62 -3.70
N ILE A 13 4.46 17.82 -2.65
CA ILE A 13 5.48 16.82 -2.29
C ILE A 13 5.00 15.47 -2.82
N GLU A 14 5.75 14.93 -3.78
CA GLU A 14 5.44 13.63 -4.35
C GLU A 14 5.80 12.50 -3.37
N VAL A 15 4.88 11.54 -3.18
CA VAL A 15 5.13 10.31 -2.43
C VAL A 15 5.41 9.19 -3.42
N LEU A 16 6.62 8.65 -3.35
CA LEU A 16 7.08 7.56 -4.22
C LEU A 16 6.68 6.21 -3.63
N PRO A 17 6.28 5.22 -4.45
CA PRO A 17 5.93 3.88 -3.99
C PRO A 17 7.11 3.17 -3.34
N PRO A 18 6.87 2.10 -2.55
CA PRO A 18 7.95 1.29 -1.99
C PRO A 18 8.79 0.68 -3.12
N CYS A 19 10.09 0.50 -2.86
CA CYS A 19 11.03 -0.10 -3.81
C CYS A 19 12.08 -0.91 -3.04
N VAL A 20 12.25 -2.21 -3.35
CA VAL A 20 13.22 -3.08 -2.68
C VAL A 20 14.66 -2.58 -2.83
N ASN A 21 14.95 -1.87 -3.93
CA ASN A 21 16.28 -1.32 -4.21
C ASN A 21 16.58 0.01 -3.51
N LYS A 22 15.55 0.77 -3.12
CA LYS A 22 15.71 2.15 -2.62
C LYS A 22 15.11 2.39 -1.24
N SER A 23 13.95 1.77 -0.94
CA SER A 23 13.25 2.04 0.30
C SER A 23 14.06 1.61 1.53
N MET A 24 14.01 2.46 2.54
CA MET A 24 14.47 2.14 3.88
C MET A 24 13.35 1.49 4.69
N LYS A 25 13.63 1.09 5.91
CA LYS A 25 12.64 0.54 6.84
C LYS A 25 11.46 1.50 7.07
N LYS A 26 11.74 2.77 7.32
CA LYS A 26 10.76 3.85 7.48
C LYS A 26 10.71 4.71 6.22
N PHE A 27 9.74 5.63 6.18
CA PHE A 27 9.70 6.68 5.16
C PHE A 27 11.02 7.46 5.14
N SER A 28 11.49 7.80 3.96
CA SER A 28 12.75 8.53 3.77
C SER A 28 12.60 9.60 2.70
N VAL A 29 13.47 10.59 2.72
CA VAL A 29 13.53 11.62 1.69
C VAL A 29 14.46 11.17 0.57
N GLU A 30 14.00 11.24 -0.67
CA GLU A 30 14.74 10.94 -1.90
C GLU A 30 14.50 12.07 -2.90
N ASP A 31 15.52 12.86 -3.18
CA ASP A 31 15.49 13.98 -4.15
C ASP A 31 14.31 14.97 -3.94
N GLY A 32 14.04 15.33 -2.68
CA GLY A 32 12.94 16.22 -2.31
C GLY A 32 11.54 15.58 -2.32
N LYS A 33 11.44 14.27 -2.57
CA LYS A 33 10.23 13.47 -2.52
C LYS A 33 10.26 12.56 -1.29
N ILE A 34 9.11 12.00 -0.93
CA ILE A 34 9.01 11.05 0.18
C ILE A 34 8.91 9.63 -0.38
N ARG A 35 9.91 8.78 -0.10
CA ARG A 35 9.88 7.36 -0.43
C ARG A 35 9.11 6.57 0.63
N PHE A 36 8.14 5.74 0.22
CA PHE A 36 7.40 4.86 1.11
C PHE A 36 8.32 3.80 1.73
N GLY A 37 8.27 3.66 3.06
CA GLY A 37 9.08 2.70 3.80
C GLY A 37 8.55 1.27 3.69
N LEU A 38 9.46 0.28 3.69
CA LEU A 38 9.08 -1.14 3.59
C LEU A 38 8.22 -1.63 4.76
N MET A 39 8.33 -0.99 5.93
CA MET A 39 7.53 -1.28 7.11
C MET A 39 6.04 -0.97 6.94
N GLY A 40 5.69 -0.13 5.97
CA GLY A 40 4.30 0.16 5.62
C GLY A 40 3.64 -0.91 4.74
N VAL A 41 4.38 -1.91 4.27
CA VAL A 41 3.85 -3.02 3.46
C VAL A 41 3.34 -4.13 4.39
N LYS A 42 2.08 -4.51 4.24
CA LYS A 42 1.48 -5.62 5.02
C LYS A 42 2.27 -6.92 4.84
N ASN A 43 2.30 -7.74 5.88
CA ASN A 43 2.96 -9.06 5.94
C ASN A 43 4.49 -9.02 5.77
N VAL A 44 5.12 -7.84 5.75
CA VAL A 44 6.58 -7.71 5.69
C VAL A 44 7.08 -7.35 7.08
N GLY A 45 7.67 -8.33 7.76
CA GLY A 45 8.22 -8.16 9.12
C GLY A 45 9.59 -7.48 9.11
N GLU A 46 10.00 -6.98 10.28
CA GLU A 46 11.29 -6.29 10.44
C GLU A 46 12.47 -7.12 9.96
N ASN A 47 12.54 -8.42 10.32
CA ASN A 47 13.63 -9.31 9.92
C ASN A 47 13.75 -9.39 8.39
N ALA A 48 12.61 -9.47 7.69
CA ALA A 48 12.59 -9.49 6.23
C ALA A 48 13.11 -8.18 5.63
N ILE A 49 12.75 -7.05 6.22
CA ILE A 49 13.21 -5.73 5.79
C ILE A 49 14.71 -5.59 6.01
N ASP A 50 15.19 -5.97 7.19
CA ASP A 50 16.60 -5.91 7.54
C ASP A 50 17.44 -6.83 6.62
N ALA A 51 16.92 -8.02 6.28
CA ALA A 51 17.56 -8.93 5.31
C ALA A 51 17.65 -8.31 3.91
N ILE A 52 16.60 -7.61 3.43
CA ILE A 52 16.60 -6.94 2.13
C ILE A 52 17.63 -5.79 2.11
N ILE A 53 17.63 -4.95 3.16
CA ILE A 53 18.56 -3.82 3.25
C ILE A 53 20.00 -4.32 3.31
N LYS A 54 20.28 -5.30 4.17
CA LYS A 54 21.60 -5.91 4.32
C LYS A 54 22.08 -6.54 3.01
N ALA A 55 21.21 -7.30 2.34
CA ALA A 55 21.58 -7.96 1.08
C ALA A 55 22.03 -6.95 0.02
N ARG A 56 21.31 -5.85 -0.17
CA ARG A 56 21.68 -4.82 -1.15
C ARG A 56 22.93 -4.02 -0.76
N GLU A 57 23.21 -3.85 0.55
CA GLU A 57 24.42 -3.18 1.04
C GLU A 57 25.67 -4.05 0.88
N GLU A 58 25.55 -5.37 1.12
CA GLU A 58 26.67 -6.29 1.06
C GLU A 58 26.94 -6.83 -0.34
N LYS A 59 25.88 -7.14 -1.12
CA LYS A 59 25.97 -7.81 -2.42
C LYS A 59 25.64 -6.89 -3.61
N GLY A 60 25.26 -5.65 -3.34
CA GLY A 60 24.85 -4.68 -4.35
C GLY A 60 23.36 -4.74 -4.69
N VAL A 61 22.90 -3.76 -5.47
CA VAL A 61 21.50 -3.60 -5.85
C VAL A 61 21.12 -4.67 -6.88
N PRO A 62 20.09 -5.51 -6.59
CA PRO A 62 19.66 -6.53 -7.54
C PRO A 62 19.00 -5.90 -8.77
N ARG A 63 19.30 -6.44 -9.95
CA ARG A 63 18.79 -5.96 -11.24
C ARG A 63 17.50 -6.65 -11.68
N ASP A 64 17.23 -7.85 -11.18
CA ASP A 64 16.09 -8.68 -11.52
C ASP A 64 15.63 -9.53 -10.32
N ILE A 65 14.49 -10.20 -10.45
CA ILE A 65 13.89 -11.01 -9.36
C ILE A 65 14.77 -12.22 -9.00
N PHE A 66 15.51 -12.77 -9.94
CA PHE A 66 16.37 -13.92 -9.71
C PHE A 66 17.53 -13.53 -8.80
N THR A 67 18.27 -12.49 -9.19
CA THR A 67 19.35 -11.92 -8.38
C THR A 67 18.83 -11.45 -7.01
N PHE A 68 17.62 -10.87 -6.94
CA PHE A 68 17.01 -10.44 -5.69
C PHE A 68 16.82 -11.61 -4.73
N ILE A 69 16.18 -12.70 -5.17
CA ILE A 69 15.93 -13.88 -4.32
C ILE A 69 17.23 -14.57 -3.93
N GLU A 70 18.20 -14.67 -4.84
CA GLU A 70 19.51 -15.28 -4.59
C GLU A 70 20.34 -14.53 -3.55
N GLN A 71 20.25 -13.21 -3.55
CA GLN A 71 20.95 -12.36 -2.58
C GLN A 71 20.37 -12.43 -1.17
N LEU A 72 19.08 -12.79 -1.02
CA LEU A 72 18.40 -12.78 0.27
C LEU A 72 18.82 -13.93 1.18
N ASP A 73 18.89 -13.66 2.47
CA ASP A 73 18.85 -14.70 3.49
C ASP A 73 17.41 -15.23 3.62
N ILE A 74 17.15 -16.31 2.90
CA ILE A 74 15.83 -16.92 2.80
C ILE A 74 15.28 -17.45 4.15
N SER A 75 16.13 -17.57 5.18
CA SER A 75 15.71 -17.95 6.52
C SER A 75 14.97 -16.79 7.24
N GLN A 76 15.25 -15.55 6.87
CA GLN A 76 14.70 -14.35 7.48
C GLN A 76 13.45 -13.83 6.76
N ILE A 77 13.16 -14.33 5.56
CA ILE A 77 12.04 -13.86 4.74
C ILE A 77 11.14 -15.02 4.32
N ASN A 78 9.84 -14.87 4.47
CA ASN A 78 8.87 -15.87 4.04
C ASN A 78 8.26 -15.54 2.68
N LYS A 79 7.68 -16.56 2.03
CA LYS A 79 7.00 -16.41 0.73
C LYS A 79 5.95 -15.31 0.74
N LYS A 80 5.18 -15.20 1.84
CA LYS A 80 4.11 -14.20 1.97
C LYS A 80 4.63 -12.76 1.97
N ALA A 81 5.81 -12.52 2.54
CA ALA A 81 6.45 -11.20 2.51
C ALA A 81 6.86 -10.83 1.08
N ILE A 82 7.46 -11.76 0.32
CA ILE A 82 7.84 -11.53 -1.08
C ILE A 82 6.61 -11.28 -1.95
N GLU A 83 5.56 -12.10 -1.82
CA GLU A 83 4.27 -11.90 -2.50
C GLU A 83 3.72 -10.50 -2.21
N SER A 84 3.73 -10.08 -0.95
CA SER A 84 3.22 -8.78 -0.54
C SER A 84 4.04 -7.62 -1.09
N LEU A 85 5.36 -7.76 -1.18
CA LEU A 85 6.25 -6.78 -1.83
C LEU A 85 5.95 -6.66 -3.33
N ILE A 86 5.73 -7.78 -4.03
CA ILE A 86 5.37 -7.77 -5.45
C ILE A 86 4.01 -7.08 -5.64
N LYS A 87 2.98 -7.48 -4.87
CA LYS A 87 1.63 -6.88 -4.93
C LYS A 87 1.65 -5.40 -4.63
N ALA A 88 2.43 -4.97 -3.64
CA ALA A 88 2.63 -3.57 -3.29
C ALA A 88 3.35 -2.74 -4.37
N GLY A 89 3.93 -3.39 -5.39
CA GLY A 89 4.73 -2.73 -6.42
C GLY A 89 6.17 -2.45 -6.00
N ALA A 90 6.62 -2.94 -4.84
CA ALA A 90 7.99 -2.73 -4.36
C ALA A 90 9.05 -3.40 -5.24
N CYS A 91 8.67 -4.42 -6.00
CA CYS A 91 9.53 -5.14 -6.95
C CYS A 91 9.45 -4.60 -8.38
N SER A 92 8.75 -3.48 -8.66
CA SER A 92 8.64 -2.91 -10.02
C SER A 92 9.98 -2.43 -10.58
N CYS A 93 10.98 -2.20 -9.72
CA CYS A 93 12.36 -1.92 -10.13
C CYS A 93 13.11 -3.16 -10.68
N LEU A 94 12.59 -4.37 -10.44
CA LEU A 94 13.15 -5.63 -10.91
C LEU A 94 12.48 -6.10 -12.21
N ALA A 95 11.17 -5.88 -12.33
CA ALA A 95 10.39 -6.04 -13.55
C ALA A 95 9.04 -5.34 -13.42
N GLU A 96 8.55 -4.75 -14.51
CA GLU A 96 7.27 -4.01 -14.52
C GLU A 96 6.04 -4.95 -14.44
N ASN A 97 6.16 -6.16 -14.99
CA ASN A 97 5.04 -7.10 -15.05
C ASN A 97 4.86 -7.86 -13.74
N LYS A 98 3.95 -7.37 -12.89
CA LYS A 98 3.60 -8.02 -11.61
C LYS A 98 3.09 -9.46 -11.78
N ALA A 99 2.38 -9.77 -12.89
CA ALA A 99 1.86 -11.11 -13.13
C ALA A 99 2.99 -12.11 -13.35
N ALA A 100 4.00 -11.74 -14.14
CA ALA A 100 5.17 -12.57 -14.36
C ALA A 100 6.00 -12.76 -13.07
N LEU A 101 6.14 -11.70 -12.25
CA LEU A 101 6.80 -11.82 -10.95
C LEU A 101 6.07 -12.77 -10.00
N LEU A 102 4.72 -12.69 -9.95
CA LEU A 102 3.89 -13.56 -9.10
C LEU A 102 3.87 -15.02 -9.58
N ASP A 103 4.14 -15.28 -10.86
CA ASP A 103 4.22 -16.63 -11.40
C ASP A 103 5.51 -17.34 -10.98
N VAL A 104 6.64 -16.62 -10.95
CA VAL A 104 7.94 -17.24 -10.74
C VAL A 104 8.43 -17.26 -9.29
N TYR A 105 7.95 -16.32 -8.44
CA TYR A 105 8.57 -16.10 -7.11
C TYR A 105 8.50 -17.33 -6.20
N GLU A 106 7.43 -18.11 -6.25
CA GLU A 106 7.29 -19.29 -5.36
C GLU A 106 8.36 -20.34 -5.66
N GLY A 107 8.54 -20.67 -6.95
CA GLY A 107 9.55 -21.61 -7.39
C GLY A 107 10.99 -21.14 -7.08
N LEU A 108 11.23 -19.84 -7.22
CA LEU A 108 12.53 -19.25 -6.87
C LEU A 108 12.82 -19.34 -5.37
N VAL A 109 11.84 -19.03 -4.52
CA VAL A 109 12.00 -19.13 -3.06
C VAL A 109 12.21 -20.58 -2.64
N GLU A 110 11.47 -21.53 -3.21
CA GLU A 110 11.64 -22.95 -2.92
C GLU A 110 13.03 -23.46 -3.34
N SER A 111 13.49 -23.07 -4.50
CA SER A 111 14.82 -23.40 -4.99
C SER A 111 15.92 -22.86 -4.09
N ALA A 112 15.81 -21.59 -3.67
CA ALA A 112 16.75 -20.97 -2.74
C ALA A 112 16.72 -21.62 -1.35
N GLN A 113 15.53 -21.99 -0.83
CA GLN A 113 15.41 -22.73 0.44
C GLN A 113 16.07 -24.11 0.37
N ASN A 114 15.88 -24.82 -0.74
CA ASN A 114 16.47 -26.14 -0.95
C ASN A 114 18.00 -26.06 -1.08
N ALA A 115 18.52 -25.05 -1.79
CA ALA A 115 19.95 -24.79 -1.88
C ALA A 115 20.57 -24.48 -0.50
N SER A 116 19.93 -23.62 0.29
CA SER A 116 20.38 -23.31 1.65
C SER A 116 20.41 -24.53 2.57
N ARG A 117 19.41 -25.40 2.51
CA ARG A 117 19.39 -26.66 3.29
C ARG A 117 20.49 -27.63 2.87
N LYS A 118 20.78 -27.75 1.57
CA LYS A 118 21.88 -28.61 1.05
C LYS A 118 23.23 -28.11 1.50
N ASN A 119 23.46 -26.79 1.46
CA ASN A 119 24.72 -26.19 1.92
C ASN A 119 24.97 -26.42 3.42
N LEU A 120 23.92 -26.35 4.26
CA LEU A 120 23.99 -26.69 5.69
C LEU A 120 24.31 -28.19 5.93
N ALA A 121 23.88 -29.07 5.04
CA ALA A 121 24.17 -30.50 5.14
C ALA A 121 25.58 -30.91 4.61
N GLY A 122 26.42 -29.95 4.23
CA GLY A 122 27.80 -30.20 3.76
C GLY A 122 27.88 -30.88 2.39
N GLN A 123 26.78 -30.95 1.62
CA GLN A 123 26.79 -31.43 0.24
C GLN A 123 27.05 -30.24 -0.70
N MET A 124 28.25 -30.24 -1.32
CA MET A 124 28.56 -29.28 -2.38
C MET A 124 27.53 -29.41 -3.50
N SER A 125 26.96 -28.28 -3.91
CA SER A 125 26.03 -28.22 -5.02
C SER A 125 26.74 -28.59 -6.33
N LEU A 126 26.05 -29.34 -7.19
CA LEU A 126 26.53 -29.63 -8.55
C LEU A 126 26.79 -28.34 -9.36
N PHE A 127 26.20 -27.20 -8.93
CA PHE A 127 26.39 -25.87 -9.52
C PHE A 127 27.74 -25.23 -9.15
N ASP A 128 28.37 -25.61 -8.05
CA ASP A 128 29.72 -25.14 -7.68
C ASP A 128 30.84 -25.76 -8.52
N ILE A 129 30.55 -26.81 -9.31
CA ILE A 129 31.51 -27.53 -10.16
C ILE A 129 31.51 -26.99 -11.61
N GLY A 130 30.44 -26.29 -12.02
CA GLY A 130 30.38 -25.63 -13.34
C GLY A 130 30.80 -24.18 -13.22
N GLY A 131 32.01 -23.85 -13.70
CA GLY A 131 32.60 -22.53 -13.65
C GLY A 131 31.68 -21.42 -14.25
N GLU A 132 32.13 -20.17 -14.19
CA GLU A 132 31.48 -18.93 -14.61
C GLU A 132 30.71 -18.97 -15.94
N GLU A 133 31.05 -19.90 -16.84
CA GLU A 133 30.35 -20.12 -18.11
C GLU A 133 28.93 -20.75 -17.98
N ALA A 134 28.64 -21.45 -16.87
CA ALA A 134 27.31 -22.01 -16.62
C ALA A 134 26.34 -20.96 -16.04
N ALA A 135 26.85 -19.93 -15.41
CA ALA A 135 26.04 -18.82 -14.85
C ALA A 135 25.51 -17.88 -15.95
N GLU A 136 26.23 -17.73 -17.07
CA GLU A 136 25.75 -16.90 -18.21
C GLU A 136 24.66 -17.57 -19.04
N SER A 137 24.54 -18.90 -19.01
CA SER A 137 23.56 -19.65 -19.83
C SER A 137 22.16 -19.73 -19.20
N LEU A 138 22.03 -19.40 -17.91
CA LEU A 138 20.75 -19.31 -17.20
C LEU A 138 20.35 -17.84 -16.96
N SER A 139 20.31 -17.02 -17.99
CA SER A 139 19.48 -15.83 -17.98
C SER A 139 18.01 -16.30 -17.97
N ALA A 140 17.53 -16.70 -16.80
CA ALA A 140 16.15 -17.07 -16.59
C ALA A 140 15.29 -15.88 -17.00
N LYS A 141 14.65 -15.99 -18.16
CA LYS A 141 13.75 -14.95 -18.66
C LYS A 141 12.42 -15.08 -17.91
N LEU A 142 11.87 -13.97 -17.52
CA LEU A 142 10.51 -13.95 -17.01
C LEU A 142 9.55 -14.48 -18.08
N PRO A 143 8.53 -15.25 -17.71
CA PRO A 143 7.53 -15.74 -18.65
C PRO A 143 6.77 -14.56 -19.27
N GLU A 144 6.40 -14.72 -20.53
CA GLU A 144 5.56 -13.75 -21.24
C GLU A 144 4.09 -13.94 -20.81
N ILE A 145 3.72 -13.30 -19.73
CA ILE A 145 2.36 -13.34 -19.16
C ILE A 145 1.70 -11.97 -19.41
N THR A 146 0.42 -11.98 -19.76
CA THR A 146 -0.35 -10.75 -19.89
C THR A 146 -0.36 -9.98 -18.57
N PRO A 147 0.07 -8.72 -18.54
CA PRO A 147 0.05 -7.90 -17.34
C PRO A 147 -1.36 -7.75 -16.77
N PHE A 148 -1.46 -7.61 -15.46
CA PHE A 148 -2.74 -7.25 -14.84
C PHE A 148 -3.25 -5.91 -15.36
N SER A 149 -4.57 -5.73 -15.41
CA SER A 149 -5.15 -4.43 -15.67
C SER A 149 -4.72 -3.41 -14.60
N LYS A 150 -4.81 -2.13 -14.95
CA LYS A 150 -4.51 -1.03 -14.03
C LYS A 150 -5.31 -1.15 -12.73
N ASP A 151 -6.61 -1.43 -12.84
CA ASP A 151 -7.51 -1.54 -11.68
C ASP A 151 -7.10 -2.69 -10.73
N VAL A 152 -6.76 -3.85 -11.29
CA VAL A 152 -6.28 -4.99 -10.50
C VAL A 152 -4.96 -4.66 -9.82
N SER A 153 -4.04 -4.00 -10.52
CA SER A 153 -2.74 -3.58 -9.97
C SER A 153 -2.88 -2.56 -8.84
N LEU A 154 -3.80 -1.61 -8.96
CA LEU A 154 -4.12 -0.62 -7.93
C LEU A 154 -4.84 -1.27 -6.73
N ALA A 155 -5.74 -2.22 -6.97
CA ALA A 155 -6.38 -2.98 -5.91
C ALA A 155 -5.38 -3.78 -5.07
N MET A 156 -4.40 -4.43 -5.70
CA MET A 156 -3.30 -5.12 -5.02
C MET A 156 -2.44 -4.15 -4.20
N GLU A 157 -2.10 -2.99 -4.78
CA GLU A 157 -1.35 -1.94 -4.09
C GLU A 157 -2.07 -1.48 -2.83
N LYS A 158 -3.35 -1.14 -2.94
CA LYS A 158 -4.17 -0.75 -1.79
C LYS A 158 -4.32 -1.84 -0.75
N GLU A 159 -4.50 -3.10 -1.18
CA GLU A 159 -4.57 -4.23 -0.25
C GLU A 159 -3.31 -4.31 0.63
N MET A 160 -2.12 -4.09 0.04
CA MET A 160 -0.83 -4.22 0.73
C MET A 160 -0.40 -2.96 1.47
N LEU A 161 -0.68 -1.78 0.93
CA LEU A 161 -0.26 -0.49 1.53
C LEU A 161 -1.36 0.19 2.36
N GLY A 162 -2.62 -0.21 2.15
CA GLY A 162 -3.79 0.45 2.74
C GLY A 162 -4.17 1.78 2.06
N VAL A 163 -3.41 2.19 1.05
CA VAL A 163 -3.57 3.45 0.31
C VAL A 163 -3.20 3.27 -1.15
N TYR A 164 -3.68 4.15 -2.00
CA TYR A 164 -3.20 4.29 -3.37
C TYR A 164 -2.05 5.30 -3.40
N ILE A 165 -0.93 4.95 -4.05
CA ILE A 165 0.24 5.83 -4.21
C ILE A 165 0.52 6.08 -5.68
N THR A 166 0.50 5.03 -6.50
CA THR A 166 0.87 5.11 -7.92
C THR A 166 -0.18 5.90 -8.70
N ASP A 167 -1.46 5.61 -8.51
CA ASP A 167 -2.59 6.32 -9.12
C ASP A 167 -3.87 6.01 -8.34
N HIS A 168 -4.97 6.72 -8.63
CA HIS A 168 -6.27 6.50 -7.98
C HIS A 168 -7.32 6.05 -9.00
N PRO A 169 -8.12 4.98 -8.73
CA PRO A 169 -9.13 4.49 -9.67
C PRO A 169 -10.16 5.55 -10.10
N LEU A 170 -10.47 6.48 -9.21
CA LEU A 170 -11.45 7.55 -9.46
C LEU A 170 -10.85 8.81 -10.09
N LYS A 171 -9.55 8.84 -10.40
CA LYS A 171 -8.87 10.02 -10.94
C LYS A 171 -9.55 10.54 -12.22
N ASP A 172 -9.86 9.65 -13.13
CA ASP A 172 -10.50 9.99 -14.42
C ASP A 172 -11.97 10.45 -14.26
N TYR A 173 -12.57 10.18 -13.09
CA TYR A 173 -13.92 10.58 -12.74
C TYR A 173 -13.98 11.83 -11.87
N ALA A 174 -12.85 12.40 -11.45
CA ALA A 174 -12.76 13.51 -10.49
C ALA A 174 -13.67 14.71 -10.86
N GLU A 175 -13.64 15.14 -12.11
CA GLU A 175 -14.48 16.26 -12.56
C GLU A 175 -15.98 15.94 -12.57
N LYS A 176 -16.34 14.71 -12.95
CA LYS A 176 -17.74 14.26 -12.92
C LYS A 176 -18.25 14.19 -11.49
N MET A 177 -17.44 13.64 -10.58
CA MET A 177 -17.76 13.55 -9.16
C MET A 177 -17.96 14.94 -8.55
N ARG A 178 -17.08 15.89 -8.83
CA ARG A 178 -17.18 17.28 -8.34
C ARG A 178 -18.47 17.98 -8.79
N LYS A 179 -19.00 17.63 -9.97
CA LYS A 179 -20.24 18.22 -10.49
C LYS A 179 -21.51 17.63 -9.85
N VAL A 180 -21.44 16.40 -9.37
CA VAL A 180 -22.60 15.65 -8.86
C VAL A 180 -22.63 15.62 -7.33
N ALA A 181 -21.47 15.45 -6.68
CA ALA A 181 -21.38 15.40 -5.23
C ALA A 181 -21.57 16.78 -4.61
N SER A 182 -22.37 16.83 -3.55
CA SER A 182 -22.57 18.04 -2.73
C SER A 182 -21.63 18.08 -1.52
N ILE A 183 -21.11 16.90 -1.13
CA ILE A 183 -20.14 16.75 -0.02
C ILE A 183 -19.10 15.67 -0.38
N THR A 184 -17.93 15.77 0.26
CA THR A 184 -16.85 14.79 0.20
C THR A 184 -16.79 13.97 1.48
N SER A 185 -16.10 12.82 1.43
CA SER A 185 -15.83 12.00 2.61
C SER A 185 -15.05 12.77 3.68
N GLU A 186 -14.16 13.66 3.25
CA GLU A 186 -13.38 14.50 4.15
C GLU A 186 -14.23 15.48 4.93
N GLU A 187 -15.07 16.25 4.23
CA GLU A 187 -15.98 17.22 4.86
C GLU A 187 -16.90 16.53 5.86
N LEU A 188 -17.39 15.31 5.51
CA LEU A 188 -18.23 14.52 6.41
C LEU A 188 -17.48 14.08 7.67
N ASN A 189 -16.26 13.57 7.52
CA ASN A 189 -15.46 13.09 8.64
C ASN A 189 -15.03 14.23 9.57
N HIS A 190 -14.66 15.40 9.03
CA HIS A 190 -14.35 16.58 9.84
C HIS A 190 -15.56 17.12 10.62
N ALA A 191 -16.75 17.05 10.04
CA ALA A 191 -17.97 17.44 10.75
C ALA A 191 -18.26 16.52 11.94
N GLY A 192 -17.99 15.20 11.80
CA GLY A 192 -18.10 14.22 12.89
C GLY A 192 -17.09 14.45 14.03
N GLU A 193 -15.82 14.68 13.70
CA GLU A 193 -14.76 14.94 14.69
C GLU A 193 -15.04 16.19 15.54
N ASN A 194 -15.59 17.25 14.95
CA ASN A 194 -15.93 18.48 15.66
C ASN A 194 -17.11 18.30 16.62
N GLN A 195 -18.09 17.47 16.28
CA GLN A 195 -19.23 17.17 17.17
C GLN A 195 -18.79 16.35 18.39
N GLU A 196 -17.90 15.38 18.24
CA GLU A 196 -17.34 14.60 19.37
C GLU A 196 -16.49 15.48 20.31
N MET A 197 -15.78 16.49 19.80
CA MET A 197 -15.03 17.43 20.61
C MET A 197 -15.93 18.36 21.43
N ASP A 198 -17.02 18.85 20.85
CA ASP A 198 -17.97 19.72 21.56
C ASP A 198 -18.72 18.97 22.68
N GLU A 199 -19.11 17.72 22.46
CA GLU A 199 -19.75 16.89 23.50
C GLU A 199 -18.80 16.56 24.64
N ASN A 200 -17.51 16.25 24.38
CA ASN A 200 -16.50 16.00 25.39
C ASN A 200 -16.08 17.29 26.13
N SER A 201 -16.10 18.43 25.47
CA SER A 201 -15.78 19.74 26.03
C SER A 201 -16.83 20.22 27.04
N LEU A 202 -18.09 19.95 26.75
CA LEU A 202 -19.21 20.21 27.67
C LEU A 202 -19.17 19.32 28.92
N ALA A 203 -18.63 18.12 28.82
CA ALA A 203 -18.49 17.19 29.95
C ALA A 203 -17.33 17.53 30.89
N GLN A 204 -16.33 18.32 30.50
CA GLN A 204 -15.12 18.59 31.27
C GLN A 204 -14.91 20.04 31.74
N GLY A 205 -15.84 20.96 31.47
CA GLY A 205 -15.86 22.30 32.09
C GLY A 205 -14.56 23.12 32.03
N SER A 206 -13.78 23.04 30.93
CA SER A 206 -12.51 23.74 30.81
C SER A 206 -12.55 24.81 29.72
N LEU A 207 -12.46 26.06 30.18
CA LEU A 207 -12.24 27.25 29.33
C LEU A 207 -10.78 27.30 28.87
N GLY A 208 -10.51 26.85 27.66
CA GLY A 208 -9.21 26.98 27.01
C GLY A 208 -9.33 27.79 25.71
N GLN A 209 -8.79 29.01 25.70
CA GLN A 209 -8.62 29.82 24.48
C GLN A 209 -7.55 29.17 23.59
N GLY A 210 -7.97 28.53 22.50
CA GLY A 210 -7.10 28.03 21.43
C GLY A 210 -7.24 28.88 20.19
N SER A 211 -6.13 29.34 19.65
CA SER A 211 -6.02 30.16 18.44
C SER A 211 -6.59 29.46 17.21
N LEU A 212 -7.49 30.16 16.54
CA LEU A 212 -8.17 29.74 15.30
C LEU A 212 -7.23 29.83 14.10
N ASP A 213 -6.96 28.71 13.49
CA ASP A 213 -6.43 28.64 12.13
C ASP A 213 -7.63 28.70 11.17
N GLN A 214 -7.76 29.82 10.44
CA GLN A 214 -9.02 30.22 9.78
C GLN A 214 -9.26 29.58 8.40
N SER A 215 -8.46 28.64 7.92
CA SER A 215 -8.61 28.10 6.56
C SER A 215 -9.47 26.83 6.43
N GLY A 216 -9.79 26.15 7.54
CA GLY A 216 -10.60 24.91 7.54
C GLY A 216 -12.01 25.06 8.11
N ALA A 217 -12.34 26.19 8.74
CA ALA A 217 -13.57 26.34 9.53
C ALA A 217 -14.86 26.55 8.71
N ASP A 218 -14.75 26.97 7.45
CA ASP A 218 -15.93 27.39 6.66
C ASP A 218 -16.72 26.22 6.04
N SER A 219 -16.10 25.07 5.81
CA SER A 219 -16.74 23.91 5.20
C SER A 219 -17.46 23.02 6.24
N ALA A 220 -16.85 22.81 7.40
CA ALA A 220 -17.41 21.97 8.47
C ALA A 220 -18.71 22.52 9.08
N SER A 221 -18.92 23.84 9.05
CA SER A 221 -20.13 24.49 9.57
C SER A 221 -21.37 24.27 8.70
N ARG A 222 -21.23 23.70 7.50
CA ARG A 222 -22.32 23.49 6.54
C ARG A 222 -23.05 22.17 6.72
N ILE A 223 -22.42 21.18 7.32
CA ILE A 223 -22.97 19.82 7.47
C ILE A 223 -23.67 19.71 8.82
N LYS A 224 -24.97 19.41 8.77
CA LYS A 224 -25.83 19.25 9.95
C LYS A 224 -26.53 17.89 9.90
N ASP A 225 -26.81 17.33 11.07
CA ASP A 225 -27.63 16.12 11.19
C ASP A 225 -28.97 16.28 10.50
N GLY A 226 -29.43 15.23 9.79
CA GLY A 226 -30.64 15.24 8.99
C GLY A 226 -30.55 15.98 7.64
N MET A 227 -29.38 16.52 7.27
CA MET A 227 -29.16 17.15 5.97
C MET A 227 -29.19 16.13 4.84
N LYS A 228 -29.84 16.45 3.73
CA LYS A 228 -29.74 15.66 2.50
C LYS A 228 -28.46 16.02 1.78
N ALA A 229 -27.64 14.99 1.52
CA ALA A 229 -26.37 15.12 0.84
C ALA A 229 -26.22 14.10 -0.29
N VAL A 230 -25.44 14.43 -1.29
CA VAL A 230 -25.08 13.55 -2.40
C VAL A 230 -23.57 13.31 -2.34
N MET A 231 -23.17 12.08 -2.15
CA MET A 231 -21.78 11.65 -2.26
C MET A 231 -21.58 10.86 -3.54
N ALA A 232 -20.42 11.02 -4.18
CA ALA A 232 -20.01 10.25 -5.33
C ALA A 232 -18.70 9.51 -5.00
N GLY A 233 -18.66 8.22 -5.29
CA GLY A 233 -17.50 7.40 -4.98
C GLY A 233 -17.66 5.97 -5.49
N MET A 234 -16.70 5.12 -5.20
CA MET A 234 -16.78 3.68 -5.47
C MET A 234 -17.09 2.91 -4.18
N VAL A 235 -17.82 1.81 -4.31
CA VAL A 235 -18.06 0.90 -3.19
C VAL A 235 -16.81 0.07 -2.95
N SER A 236 -16.11 0.33 -1.84
CA SER A 236 -14.90 -0.40 -1.47
C SER A 236 -15.21 -1.65 -0.65
N SER A 237 -16.28 -1.66 0.13
CA SER A 237 -16.77 -2.86 0.82
C SER A 237 -18.27 -2.78 1.11
N LYS A 238 -18.89 -3.96 1.30
CA LYS A 238 -20.30 -4.10 1.70
C LYS A 238 -20.44 -5.19 2.74
N ARG A 239 -21.10 -4.89 3.85
CA ARG A 239 -21.47 -5.85 4.89
C ARG A 239 -22.98 -5.79 5.13
N THR A 240 -23.65 -6.93 5.01
CA THR A 240 -25.10 -7.06 5.25
C THR A 240 -25.37 -7.69 6.61
N LEU A 241 -26.36 -7.18 7.32
CA LEU A 241 -26.82 -7.70 8.60
C LEU A 241 -28.34 -7.80 8.59
N ILE A 242 -28.86 -8.74 9.38
CA ILE A 242 -30.30 -8.82 9.68
C ILE A 242 -30.50 -8.14 11.04
N THR A 243 -31.35 -7.12 11.09
CA THR A 243 -31.69 -6.40 12.32
C THR A 243 -32.54 -7.28 13.25
N LYS A 244 -32.63 -6.89 14.52
CA LYS A 244 -33.53 -7.57 15.50
C LYS A 244 -34.99 -7.58 15.07
N SER A 245 -35.41 -6.66 14.22
CA SER A 245 -36.75 -6.57 13.61
C SER A 245 -36.91 -7.38 12.32
N ASN A 246 -35.93 -8.27 12.01
CA ASN A 246 -35.89 -9.13 10.82
C ASN A 246 -35.89 -8.35 9.49
N LYS A 247 -35.37 -7.11 9.49
CA LYS A 247 -35.13 -6.31 8.30
C LYS A 247 -33.68 -6.42 7.89
N MET A 248 -33.42 -6.43 6.58
CA MET A 248 -32.07 -6.40 6.04
C MET A 248 -31.50 -4.96 6.14
N MET A 249 -30.27 -4.85 6.57
CA MET A 249 -29.51 -3.63 6.66
C MET A 249 -28.12 -3.84 6.06
N ALA A 250 -27.58 -2.88 5.35
CA ALA A 250 -26.23 -2.98 4.78
C ALA A 250 -25.39 -1.79 5.21
N PHE A 251 -24.14 -2.06 5.56
CA PHE A 251 -23.07 -1.08 5.71
C PHE A 251 -22.25 -1.09 4.43
N ILE A 252 -22.16 0.04 3.79
CA ILE A 252 -21.45 0.24 2.53
C ILE A 252 -20.32 1.23 2.80
N ALA A 253 -19.06 0.81 2.61
CA ALA A 253 -17.95 1.74 2.60
C ALA A 253 -17.87 2.37 1.20
N LEU A 254 -18.18 3.65 1.13
CA LEU A 254 -18.07 4.48 -0.07
C LEU A 254 -16.76 5.25 -0.03
N GLU A 255 -15.94 5.05 -1.05
CA GLU A 255 -14.62 5.67 -1.18
C GLU A 255 -14.64 6.71 -2.29
N ASP A 256 -14.19 7.91 -1.97
CA ASP A 256 -13.93 8.97 -2.94
C ASP A 256 -12.43 9.28 -3.06
N LEU A 257 -12.07 10.41 -3.65
CA LEU A 257 -10.67 10.84 -3.80
C LEU A 257 -10.03 11.31 -2.48
N TYR A 258 -10.83 11.53 -1.44
CA TYR A 258 -10.41 12.17 -0.19
C TYR A 258 -10.39 11.20 0.99
N GLY A 259 -11.18 10.12 0.91
CA GLY A 259 -11.25 9.13 1.97
C GLY A 259 -12.38 8.11 1.79
N VAL A 260 -12.76 7.51 2.91
CA VAL A 260 -13.83 6.51 2.97
C VAL A 260 -14.87 6.96 3.99
N SER A 261 -16.14 6.87 3.61
CA SER A 261 -17.28 7.09 4.50
C SER A 261 -18.17 5.85 4.55
N GLU A 262 -18.74 5.56 5.71
CA GLU A 262 -19.69 4.46 5.87
C GLU A 262 -21.11 4.95 5.63
N VAL A 263 -21.82 4.28 4.75
CA VAL A 263 -23.23 4.54 4.42
C VAL A 263 -24.07 3.37 4.91
N VAL A 264 -25.10 3.65 5.68
CA VAL A 264 -26.02 2.64 6.20
C VAL A 264 -27.29 2.66 5.35
N VAL A 265 -27.71 1.48 4.85
CA VAL A 265 -28.85 1.31 3.95
C VAL A 265 -29.82 0.26 4.51
#